data_fd09606fae458302f857c20b0c0f00d7
#
_entry.id   fd09606fae458302f857c20b0c0f00d7
#
_cell.length_a   1.000
_cell.length_b   1.000
_cell.length_c   1.000
_cell.angle_alpha   90.00
_cell.angle_beta   90.00
_cell.angle_gamma   90.00
#
_symmetry.space_group_name_H-M   'P 1'
#
loop_
_entity.id
_entity.type
_entity.pdbx_description
1 polymer ?
#
loop_
_entity_poly.entity_id
_entity_poly.type
_entity_poly.pdbx_seq_one_letter_code
_entity_poly.pdbx_strand_id
1 'polypeptide(L)'
;MNAETHTQIRQTIVRLLSSMASSREIDQYLKRFAQLDAKRFAVVKVGGAVLRDDLDALTSSLAFLQQVGLTPIVVHGAGPQLDEELAAAGVEKKTVDGLRVTTPETLAVVRRVFQAQNLSLVEALQEVDA
;
A
#
# COMPACT_ATOMS: atom_id res chain seq x y z
N MET A 1 20.41 -4.10 9.11
CA MET A 1 20.00 -5.54 9.03
C MET A 1 20.99 -6.26 8.14
N ASN A 2 21.62 -7.34 8.63
CA ASN A 2 22.73 -8.01 7.92
C ASN A 2 22.21 -8.90 6.78
N ALA A 3 23.01 -9.10 5.72
CA ALA A 3 22.69 -9.97 4.57
C ALA A 3 22.30 -11.41 4.97
N GLU A 4 22.85 -11.93 6.07
CA GLU A 4 22.49 -13.22 6.64
C GLU A 4 21.07 -13.27 7.18
N THR A 5 20.59 -12.20 7.82
CA THR A 5 19.21 -12.09 8.32
C THR A 5 18.20 -12.11 7.17
N HIS A 6 18.48 -11.39 6.09
CA HIS A 6 17.63 -11.42 4.87
C HIS A 6 17.58 -12.82 4.24
N THR A 7 18.68 -13.55 4.23
CA THR A 7 18.73 -14.91 3.68
C THR A 7 17.89 -15.89 4.53
N GLN A 8 17.98 -15.78 5.85
CA GLN A 8 17.21 -16.63 6.77
C GLN A 8 15.69 -16.34 6.70
N ILE A 9 15.30 -15.07 6.69
CA ILE A 9 13.90 -14.66 6.53
C ILE A 9 13.34 -15.19 5.21
N ARG A 10 14.08 -15.02 4.11
CA ARG A 10 13.71 -15.53 2.79
C ARG A 10 13.51 -17.05 2.80
N GLN A 11 14.40 -17.81 3.42
CA GLN A 11 14.30 -19.27 3.51
C GLN A 11 13.08 -19.69 4.35
N THR A 12 12.77 -18.98 5.43
CA THR A 12 11.59 -19.26 6.25
C THR A 12 10.31 -19.00 5.49
N ILE A 13 10.24 -17.90 4.74
CA ILE A 13 9.10 -17.55 3.89
C ILE A 13 8.91 -18.59 2.78
N VAL A 14 9.99 -19.02 2.13
CA VAL A 14 9.95 -20.07 1.11
C VAL A 14 9.37 -21.37 1.68
N ARG A 15 9.80 -21.76 2.88
CA ARG A 15 9.27 -22.95 3.57
C ARG A 15 7.79 -22.84 3.90
N LEU A 16 7.35 -21.67 4.41
CA LEU A 16 5.94 -21.43 4.74
C LEU A 16 5.07 -21.44 3.48
N LEU A 17 5.48 -20.76 2.43
CA LEU A 17 4.76 -20.75 1.16
C LEU A 17 4.70 -22.15 0.53
N SER A 18 5.79 -22.93 0.62
CA SER A 18 5.85 -24.31 0.09
C SER A 18 4.92 -25.28 0.81
N SER A 19 4.49 -24.94 2.03
CA SER A 19 3.46 -25.73 2.74
C SER A 19 2.02 -25.39 2.33
N MET A 20 1.80 -24.24 1.64
CA MET A 20 0.48 -23.71 1.33
C MET A 20 0.11 -23.78 -0.16
N ALA A 21 1.09 -23.89 -1.06
CA ALA A 21 0.88 -23.92 -2.49
C ALA A 21 1.81 -24.93 -3.18
N SER A 22 1.51 -25.27 -4.46
CA SER A 22 2.35 -26.21 -5.20
C SER A 22 3.77 -25.67 -5.34
N SER A 23 4.77 -26.51 -5.04
CA SER A 23 6.21 -26.17 -5.11
C SER A 23 6.59 -25.55 -6.46
N ARG A 24 5.90 -25.90 -7.53
CA ARG A 24 6.16 -25.44 -8.89
C ARG A 24 5.79 -23.96 -9.12
N GLU A 25 4.68 -23.48 -8.54
CA GLU A 25 4.27 -22.08 -8.62
C GLU A 25 5.19 -21.20 -7.78
N ILE A 26 5.55 -21.67 -6.59
CA ILE A 26 6.46 -20.97 -5.70
C ILE A 26 7.85 -20.84 -6.33
N ASP A 27 8.40 -21.92 -6.92
CA ASP A 27 9.68 -21.88 -7.64
C ASP A 27 9.67 -20.91 -8.82
N GLN A 28 8.55 -20.80 -9.54
CA GLN A 28 8.42 -19.83 -10.64
C GLN A 28 8.42 -18.38 -10.13
N TYR A 29 7.69 -18.09 -9.03
CA TYR A 29 7.71 -16.79 -8.39
C TYR A 29 9.12 -16.46 -7.85
N LEU A 30 9.73 -17.38 -7.14
CA LEU A 30 11.07 -17.19 -6.57
C LEU A 30 12.15 -17.02 -7.64
N LYS A 31 12.09 -17.74 -8.76
CA LYS A 31 13.00 -17.56 -9.89
C LYS A 31 12.83 -16.19 -10.54
N ARG A 32 11.59 -15.73 -10.73
CA ARG A 32 11.32 -14.36 -11.23
C ARG A 32 11.86 -13.30 -10.26
N PHE A 33 11.69 -13.51 -8.97
CA PHE A 33 12.22 -12.61 -7.95
C PHE A 33 13.75 -12.69 -7.82
N ALA A 34 14.39 -13.84 -8.09
CA ALA A 34 15.84 -14.02 -8.00
C ALA A 34 16.62 -13.43 -9.20
N GLN A 35 15.98 -13.25 -10.35
CA GLN A 35 16.62 -12.78 -11.58
C GLN A 35 16.66 -11.26 -11.74
N LEU A 36 16.05 -10.49 -10.84
CA LEU A 36 16.02 -9.03 -10.90
C LEU A 36 17.16 -8.46 -10.07
N ASP A 37 18.13 -7.85 -10.72
CA ASP A 37 19.26 -7.17 -10.10
C ASP A 37 18.82 -5.91 -9.32
N ALA A 38 19.48 -5.66 -8.19
CA ALA A 38 19.45 -4.55 -7.25
C ALA A 38 18.41 -3.41 -7.42
N LYS A 39 17.52 -3.25 -6.49
CA LYS A 39 16.45 -2.27 -6.27
C LYS A 39 15.14 -2.65 -6.96
N ARG A 40 14.50 -3.62 -6.39
CA ARG A 40 13.16 -4.03 -6.81
C ARG A 40 12.13 -3.14 -6.16
N PHE A 41 11.32 -2.52 -6.98
CA PHE A 41 10.15 -1.82 -6.48
C PHE A 41 8.88 -2.40 -7.11
N ALA A 42 7.77 -2.29 -6.37
CA ALA A 42 6.44 -2.58 -6.87
C ALA A 42 5.53 -1.40 -6.61
N VAL A 43 4.74 -1.02 -7.60
CA VAL A 43 3.70 -0.02 -7.41
C VAL A 43 2.45 -0.72 -6.87
N VAL A 44 2.05 -0.34 -5.66
CA VAL A 44 0.88 -0.89 -4.97
C VAL A 44 -0.20 0.18 -4.93
N LYS A 45 -1.31 -0.05 -5.64
CA LYS A 45 -2.47 0.84 -5.60
C LYS A 45 -3.39 0.45 -4.45
N VAL A 46 -3.68 1.40 -3.56
CA VAL A 46 -4.51 1.20 -2.38
C VAL A 46 -5.76 2.08 -2.45
N GLY A 47 -6.94 1.49 -2.29
CA GLY A 47 -8.20 2.23 -2.19
C GLY A 47 -8.36 2.93 -0.84
N GLY A 48 -9.09 4.05 -0.81
CA GLY A 48 -9.35 4.78 0.44
C GLY A 48 -10.09 3.97 1.51
N ALA A 49 -10.90 2.99 1.11
CA ALA A 49 -11.56 2.09 2.06
C ALA A 49 -10.53 1.23 2.83
N VAL A 50 -9.50 0.71 2.17
CA VAL A 50 -8.43 -0.06 2.82
C VAL A 50 -7.68 0.79 3.83
N LEU A 51 -7.37 2.06 3.49
CA LEU A 51 -6.73 2.97 4.44
C LEU A 51 -7.58 3.25 5.68
N ARG A 52 -8.91 3.23 5.56
CA ARG A 52 -9.82 3.48 6.66
C ARG A 52 -10.06 2.24 7.52
N ASP A 53 -10.26 1.09 6.87
CA ASP A 53 -10.83 -0.09 7.52
C ASP A 53 -9.76 -1.16 7.85
N ASP A 54 -8.63 -1.18 7.10
CA ASP A 54 -7.63 -2.26 7.15
C ASP A 54 -6.18 -1.73 7.21
N LEU A 55 -5.94 -0.58 7.84
CA LEU A 55 -4.63 0.09 7.85
C LEU A 55 -3.52 -0.80 8.43
N ASP A 56 -3.79 -1.49 9.56
CA ASP A 56 -2.81 -2.35 10.23
C ASP A 56 -2.41 -3.56 9.35
N ALA A 57 -3.39 -4.18 8.67
CA ALA A 57 -3.12 -5.27 7.75
C ALA A 57 -2.32 -4.81 6.52
N LEU A 58 -2.61 -3.59 6.02
CA LEU A 58 -1.88 -2.96 4.93
C LEU A 58 -0.42 -2.70 5.33
N THR A 59 -0.18 -2.02 6.45
CA THR A 59 1.17 -1.66 6.91
C THR A 59 2.01 -2.89 7.20
N SER A 60 1.45 -3.91 7.85
CA SER A 60 2.10 -5.20 8.07
C SER A 60 2.49 -5.88 6.75
N SER A 61 1.61 -5.82 5.74
CA SER A 61 1.89 -6.39 4.42
C SER A 61 2.99 -5.63 3.68
N LEU A 62 3.02 -4.30 3.77
CA LEU A 62 4.05 -3.46 3.17
C LEU A 62 5.41 -3.67 3.85
N ALA A 63 5.45 -3.75 5.17
CA ALA A 63 6.64 -4.08 5.94
C ALA A 63 7.20 -5.46 5.55
N PHE A 64 6.32 -6.46 5.40
CA PHE A 64 6.71 -7.78 4.91
C PHE A 64 7.35 -7.72 3.52
N LEU A 65 6.76 -6.98 2.57
CA LEU A 65 7.33 -6.82 1.23
C LEU A 65 8.73 -6.20 1.30
N GLN A 66 8.93 -5.19 2.14
CA GLN A 66 10.24 -4.57 2.35
C GLN A 66 11.25 -5.56 2.95
N GLN A 67 10.86 -6.36 3.94
CA GLN A 67 11.72 -7.36 4.55
C GLN A 67 12.19 -8.44 3.57
N VAL A 68 11.38 -8.77 2.56
CA VAL A 68 11.78 -9.72 1.50
C VAL A 68 12.56 -9.06 0.35
N GLY A 69 12.92 -7.79 0.49
CA GLY A 69 13.77 -7.05 -0.46
C GLY A 69 13.01 -6.40 -1.61
N LEU A 70 11.69 -6.22 -1.49
CA LEU A 70 10.87 -5.45 -2.42
C LEU A 70 10.57 -4.08 -1.82
N THR A 71 10.85 -3.00 -2.54
CA THR A 71 10.49 -1.64 -2.11
C THR A 71 9.10 -1.29 -2.63
N PRO A 72 8.06 -1.24 -1.79
CA PRO A 72 6.73 -0.85 -2.23
C PRO A 72 6.65 0.66 -2.44
N ILE A 73 6.12 1.07 -3.60
CA ILE A 73 5.72 2.45 -3.88
C ILE A 73 4.19 2.48 -3.78
N VAL A 74 3.67 3.10 -2.75
CA VAL A 74 2.23 3.14 -2.50
C VAL A 74 1.59 4.32 -3.22
N VAL A 75 0.56 4.03 -4.02
CA VAL A 75 -0.32 5.04 -4.62
C VAL A 75 -1.71 4.83 -4.05
N HIS A 76 -2.18 5.78 -3.25
CA HIS A 76 -3.45 5.62 -2.56
C HIS A 76 -4.53 6.60 -3.01
N GLY A 77 -5.78 6.19 -2.85
CA GLY A 77 -6.97 7.04 -2.93
C GLY A 77 -7.51 7.40 -1.54
N ALA A 78 -8.50 8.26 -1.50
CA ALA A 78 -9.19 8.67 -0.28
C ALA A 78 -10.69 8.90 -0.55
N GLY A 79 -11.31 8.07 -1.40
CA GLY A 79 -12.70 8.28 -1.86
C GLY A 79 -13.71 8.42 -0.73
N PRO A 80 -13.86 7.43 0.17
CA PRO A 80 -14.80 7.49 1.28
C PRO A 80 -14.56 8.69 2.20
N GLN A 81 -13.31 8.92 2.61
CA GLN A 81 -12.93 10.02 3.50
C GLN A 81 -13.21 11.39 2.85
N LEU A 82 -12.97 11.47 1.53
CA LEU A 82 -13.26 12.69 0.78
C LEU A 82 -14.76 12.95 0.66
N ASP A 83 -15.57 11.91 0.48
CA ASP A 83 -17.02 12.05 0.41
C ASP A 83 -17.60 12.52 1.76
N GLU A 84 -17.10 12.02 2.88
CA GLU A 84 -17.45 12.44 4.23
C GLU A 84 -17.07 13.90 4.49
N GLU A 85 -15.85 14.30 4.15
CA GLU A 85 -15.36 15.67 4.37
C GLU A 85 -16.06 16.71 3.47
N LEU A 86 -16.38 16.35 2.22
CA LEU A 86 -17.17 17.22 1.34
C LEU A 86 -18.58 17.41 1.87
N ALA A 87 -19.22 16.35 2.36
CA ALA A 87 -20.53 16.44 2.98
C ALA A 87 -20.51 17.33 4.24
N ALA A 88 -19.49 17.15 5.11
CA ALA A 88 -19.30 17.97 6.30
C ALA A 88 -19.03 19.45 5.98
N ALA A 89 -18.34 19.73 4.87
CA ALA A 89 -18.09 21.08 4.39
C ALA A 89 -19.28 21.71 3.63
N GLY A 90 -20.38 20.97 3.42
CA GLY A 90 -21.53 21.43 2.63
C GLY A 90 -21.22 21.60 1.14
N VAL A 91 -20.15 20.95 0.65
CA VAL A 91 -19.76 21.02 -0.76
C VAL A 91 -20.43 19.89 -1.53
N GLU A 92 -21.24 20.26 -2.53
CA GLU A 92 -21.97 19.29 -3.33
C GLU A 92 -21.05 18.46 -4.22
N LYS A 93 -21.19 17.13 -4.16
CA LYS A 93 -20.45 16.21 -5.04
C LYS A 93 -21.06 16.23 -6.43
N LYS A 94 -20.33 16.76 -7.42
CA LYS A 94 -20.69 16.73 -8.83
C LYS A 94 -19.84 15.71 -9.59
N THR A 95 -20.50 14.88 -10.39
CA THR A 95 -19.84 13.90 -11.27
C THR A 95 -20.33 14.05 -12.69
N VAL A 96 -19.42 13.91 -13.65
CA VAL A 96 -19.71 13.84 -15.10
C VAL A 96 -19.04 12.60 -15.63
N ASP A 97 -19.77 11.72 -16.28
CA ASP A 97 -19.27 10.43 -16.82
C ASP A 97 -18.52 9.59 -15.78
N GLY A 98 -18.98 9.58 -14.54
CA GLY A 98 -18.35 8.86 -13.43
C GLY A 98 -17.10 9.54 -12.85
N LEU A 99 -16.64 10.65 -13.42
CA LEU A 99 -15.52 11.43 -12.93
C LEU A 99 -16.00 12.59 -12.06
N ARG A 100 -15.30 12.85 -10.97
CA ARG A 100 -15.60 13.97 -10.07
C ARG A 100 -15.22 15.29 -10.71
N VAL A 101 -16.12 16.24 -10.72
CA VAL A 101 -15.83 17.64 -11.08
C VAL A 101 -15.13 18.30 -9.90
N THR A 102 -13.92 18.83 -10.13
CA THR A 102 -13.12 19.46 -9.07
C THR A 102 -13.19 20.97 -9.22
N THR A 103 -13.96 21.63 -8.37
CA THR A 103 -13.97 23.08 -8.23
C THR A 103 -12.84 23.56 -7.30
N PRO A 104 -12.52 24.88 -7.24
CA PRO A 104 -11.54 25.39 -6.28
C PRO A 104 -11.88 25.04 -4.82
N GLU A 105 -13.14 25.10 -4.43
CA GLU A 105 -13.62 24.73 -3.09
C GLU A 105 -13.42 23.24 -2.83
N THR A 106 -13.82 22.39 -3.78
CA THR A 106 -13.57 20.95 -3.76
C THR A 106 -12.08 20.64 -3.64
N LEU A 107 -11.24 21.35 -4.41
CA LEU A 107 -9.77 21.13 -4.40
C LEU A 107 -9.14 21.41 -3.03
N ALA A 108 -9.63 22.43 -2.31
CA ALA A 108 -9.13 22.73 -0.97
C ALA A 108 -9.41 21.56 0.01
N VAL A 109 -10.60 20.99 -0.05
CA VAL A 109 -10.99 19.80 0.74
C VAL A 109 -10.15 18.58 0.32
N VAL A 110 -10.02 18.33 -0.99
CA VAL A 110 -9.22 17.22 -1.54
C VAL A 110 -7.80 17.26 -1.00
N ARG A 111 -7.11 18.39 -1.09
CA ARG A 111 -5.73 18.55 -0.59
C ARG A 111 -5.62 18.19 0.88
N ARG A 112 -6.50 18.71 1.73
CA ARG A 112 -6.49 18.43 3.16
C ARG A 112 -6.68 16.95 3.46
N VAL A 113 -7.67 16.32 2.81
CA VAL A 113 -7.97 14.90 3.00
C VAL A 113 -6.79 14.02 2.57
N PHE A 114 -6.22 14.25 1.38
CA PHE A 114 -5.11 13.45 0.91
C PHE A 114 -3.86 13.64 1.78
N GLN A 115 -3.57 14.85 2.24
CA GLN A 115 -2.46 15.09 3.16
C GLN A 115 -2.66 14.37 4.49
N ALA A 116 -3.86 14.40 5.06
CA ALA A 116 -4.17 13.70 6.31
C ALA A 116 -4.05 12.18 6.15
N GLN A 117 -4.60 11.61 5.07
CA GLN A 117 -4.52 10.17 4.82
C GLN A 117 -3.09 9.70 4.53
N ASN A 118 -2.31 10.50 3.80
CA ASN A 118 -0.91 10.19 3.57
C ASN A 118 -0.09 10.23 4.87
N LEU A 119 -0.32 11.23 5.72
CA LEU A 119 0.36 11.34 7.01
C LEU A 119 0.02 10.13 7.90
N SER A 120 -1.26 9.77 8.01
CA SER A 120 -1.70 8.61 8.80
C SER A 120 -1.05 7.30 8.31
N LEU A 121 -0.95 7.10 6.99
CA LEU A 121 -0.26 5.93 6.43
C LEU A 121 1.25 5.94 6.77
N VAL A 122 1.91 7.09 6.66
CA VAL A 122 3.35 7.23 6.98
C VAL A 122 3.61 6.96 8.45
N GLU A 123 2.79 7.52 9.36
CA GLU A 123 2.90 7.29 10.80
C GLU A 123 2.71 5.80 11.13
N ALA A 124 1.69 5.15 10.58
CA ALA A 124 1.46 3.74 10.79
C ALA A 124 2.57 2.84 10.21
N LEU A 125 3.22 3.22 9.11
CA LEU A 125 4.39 2.52 8.57
C LEU A 125 5.61 2.68 9.49
N GLN A 126 5.81 3.85 10.09
CA GLN A 126 6.90 4.09 11.04
C GLN A 126 6.74 3.25 12.32
N GLU A 127 5.50 3.00 12.77
CA GLU A 127 5.24 2.15 13.94
C GLU A 127 5.62 0.68 13.72
N VAL A 128 5.63 0.20 12.48
CA VAL A 128 6.03 -1.18 12.13
C VAL A 128 7.46 -1.27 11.58
N ASP A 129 8.29 -0.22 11.76
CA ASP A 129 9.69 -0.14 11.27
C ASP A 129 9.82 -0.41 9.75
N ALA A 130 8.88 0.12 8.96
CA ALA A 130 8.82 -0.06 7.51
C ALA A 130 9.26 1.19 6.73
#